data_71e3dd1245f20d8b48ec30b8d30ab99e
#
_entry.id   71e3dd1245f20d8b48ec30b8d30ab99e
#
_cell.length_a   1.000
_cell.length_b   1.000
_cell.length_c   1.000
_cell.angle_alpha   90.00
_cell.angle_beta   90.00
_cell.angle_gamma   90.00
#
_symmetry.space_group_name_H-M   'P 1'
#
loop_
_entity.id
_entity.type
_entity.pdbx_description
1 polymer ?
#
loop_
_entity_poly.entity_id
_entity_poly.type
_entity_poly.pdbx_seq_one_letter_code
_entity_poly.pdbx_strand_id
1 'polypeptide(L)'
;MPLKHGSSQATISKNISEMSRAGHPHDQAVAAALNIARSGKAHGGNSHGNRNNIIHIGPIHSPVAGRTDHLPMHVPAGAYVIPAEEVAYIGEGNTLAGFKAIDAWVEKYHDPHFTNVGEPVPIVAAGGEYVVRPSAVAGLGDGDLAKGHRILDQYVMKLRKKHIKTLQKLPGPKKD
;
A
#
# COMPACT_ATOMS: atom_id res chain seq x y z
N MET A 1 -5.14 32.26 -5.66
CA MET A 1 -4.68 31.56 -6.87
C MET A 1 -4.30 30.12 -6.52
N PRO A 2 -4.57 29.14 -7.36
CA PRO A 2 -4.17 27.76 -7.08
C PRO A 2 -2.65 27.60 -7.16
N LEU A 3 -2.05 26.98 -6.15
CA LEU A 3 -0.62 26.69 -6.08
C LEU A 3 -0.21 25.67 -7.16
N LYS A 4 0.99 25.81 -7.70
CA LYS A 4 1.48 24.92 -8.76
C LYS A 4 1.89 23.57 -8.21
N HIS A 5 1.47 22.48 -8.86
CA HIS A 5 1.93 21.14 -8.57
C HIS A 5 3.36 20.91 -9.08
N GLY A 6 4.21 20.27 -8.27
CA GLY A 6 5.57 19.92 -8.64
C GLY A 6 6.50 19.92 -7.44
N SER A 7 7.52 19.06 -7.48
CA SER A 7 8.50 18.86 -6.40
C SER A 7 9.87 19.48 -6.69
N SER A 8 9.99 20.27 -7.79
CA SER A 8 11.24 20.97 -8.08
C SER A 8 11.44 22.13 -7.12
N GLN A 9 12.69 22.43 -6.76
CA GLN A 9 13.06 23.57 -5.92
C GLN A 9 12.44 24.89 -6.42
N ALA A 10 12.44 25.08 -7.74
CA ALA A 10 11.88 26.27 -8.39
C ALA A 10 10.37 26.39 -8.16
N THR A 11 9.61 25.27 -8.25
CA THR A 11 8.16 25.24 -8.00
C THR A 11 7.85 25.51 -6.54
N ILE A 12 8.58 24.89 -5.62
CA ILE A 12 8.41 25.08 -4.17
C ILE A 12 8.67 26.54 -3.80
N SER A 13 9.80 27.14 -4.24
CA SER A 13 10.14 28.54 -3.99
C SER A 13 9.11 29.51 -4.55
N LYS A 14 8.57 29.21 -5.74
CA LYS A 14 7.54 30.02 -6.37
C LYS A 14 6.23 29.98 -5.57
N ASN A 15 5.79 28.82 -5.13
CA ASN A 15 4.59 28.65 -4.30
C ASN A 15 4.73 29.38 -2.95
N ILE A 16 5.92 29.31 -2.30
CA ILE A 16 6.20 30.05 -1.06
C ILE A 16 6.09 31.55 -1.30
N SER A 17 6.71 32.05 -2.38
CA SER A 17 6.67 33.50 -2.71
C SER A 17 5.25 33.99 -3.02
N GLU A 18 4.45 33.18 -3.71
CA GLU A 18 3.07 33.50 -4.07
C GLU A 18 2.17 33.57 -2.83
N MET A 19 2.29 32.62 -1.90
CA MET A 19 1.57 32.61 -0.63
C MET A 19 1.99 33.76 0.29
N SER A 20 3.28 34.06 0.37
CA SER A 20 3.78 35.21 1.15
C SER A 20 3.27 36.54 0.62
N ARG A 21 3.17 36.68 -0.71
CA ARG A 21 2.57 37.89 -1.34
C ARG A 21 1.06 38.00 -1.11
N ALA A 22 0.39 36.84 -0.93
CA ALA A 22 -1.03 36.79 -0.59
C ALA A 22 -1.31 37.05 0.91
N GLY A 23 -0.27 37.35 1.72
CA GLY A 23 -0.40 37.72 3.12
C GLY A 23 -0.39 36.52 4.11
N HIS A 24 -0.03 35.33 3.65
CA HIS A 24 0.11 34.19 4.57
C HIS A 24 1.44 34.26 5.33
N PRO A 25 1.48 33.91 6.62
CA PRO A 25 2.71 33.78 7.39
C PRO A 25 3.71 32.87 6.68
N HIS A 26 5.00 33.20 6.75
CA HIS A 26 6.06 32.46 6.05
C HIS A 26 6.04 30.95 6.35
N ASP A 27 5.86 30.58 7.62
CA ASP A 27 5.82 29.17 8.05
C ASP A 27 4.64 28.41 7.43
N GLN A 28 3.47 29.06 7.30
CA GLN A 28 2.32 28.50 6.60
C GLN A 28 2.58 28.34 5.10
N ALA A 29 3.21 29.32 4.48
CA ALA A 29 3.58 29.29 3.07
C ALA A 29 4.55 28.14 2.78
N VAL A 30 5.56 27.95 3.64
CA VAL A 30 6.53 26.84 3.55
C VAL A 30 5.83 25.50 3.73
N ALA A 31 5.00 25.35 4.77
CA ALA A 31 4.30 24.12 5.06
C ALA A 31 3.36 23.70 3.91
N ALA A 32 2.59 24.63 3.37
CA ALA A 32 1.68 24.38 2.26
C ALA A 32 2.42 24.02 0.96
N ALA A 33 3.51 24.73 0.62
CA ALA A 33 4.31 24.46 -0.56
C ALA A 33 4.99 23.07 -0.50
N LEU A 34 5.50 22.70 0.69
CA LEU A 34 6.09 21.38 0.92
C LEU A 34 5.04 20.26 0.91
N ASN A 35 3.84 20.52 1.42
CA ASN A 35 2.74 19.54 1.38
C ASN A 35 2.34 19.23 -0.06
N ILE A 36 2.21 20.26 -0.91
CA ILE A 36 1.92 20.10 -2.35
C ILE A 36 3.06 19.37 -3.07
N ALA A 37 4.31 19.69 -2.74
CA ALA A 37 5.47 19.01 -3.30
C ALA A 37 5.55 17.53 -2.90
N ARG A 38 5.14 17.19 -1.67
CA ARG A 38 5.08 15.81 -1.15
C ARG A 38 3.89 15.05 -1.71
N SER A 39 2.73 15.67 -1.85
CA SER A 39 1.55 15.03 -2.46
C SER A 39 1.79 14.60 -3.90
N GLY A 40 2.71 15.27 -4.61
CA GLY A 40 3.19 14.83 -5.92
C GLY A 40 4.20 13.67 -5.90
N LYS A 41 4.82 13.37 -4.75
CA LYS A 41 5.82 12.29 -4.59
C LYS A 41 5.31 11.07 -3.82
N ALA A 42 4.17 11.18 -3.14
CA ALA A 42 3.56 10.06 -2.40
C ALA A 42 2.96 8.97 -3.31
N HIS A 43 3.15 9.08 -4.62
CA HIS A 43 2.77 8.07 -5.60
C HIS A 43 4.04 7.52 -6.27
N GLY A 44 4.71 6.60 -5.57
CA GLY A 44 5.64 5.67 -6.19
C GLY A 44 4.84 4.67 -7.02
N GLY A 45 4.54 5.03 -8.25
CA GLY A 45 3.83 4.17 -9.19
C GLY A 45 3.34 5.02 -10.37
N ASN A 46 3.85 4.74 -11.56
CA ASN A 46 3.48 5.36 -12.83
C ASN A 46 1.96 5.52 -12.97
N SER A 47 1.44 6.75 -12.90
CA SER A 47 0.05 7.01 -13.24
C SER A 47 -0.08 8.22 -14.15
N HIS A 48 -0.11 7.97 -15.45
CA HIS A 48 -0.77 8.82 -16.42
C HIS A 48 -2.15 8.20 -16.68
N GLY A 49 -3.17 8.67 -15.98
CA GLY A 49 -4.55 8.21 -16.15
C GLY A 49 -5.50 8.91 -15.17
N ASN A 50 -6.66 9.28 -15.69
CA ASN A 50 -7.83 9.83 -15.01
C ASN A 50 -7.92 9.40 -13.53
N ARG A 51 -8.08 10.33 -12.59
CA ARG A 51 -8.06 10.13 -11.13
C ARG A 51 -9.04 9.06 -10.60
N ASN A 52 -9.96 8.59 -11.43
CA ASN A 52 -10.96 7.57 -11.07
C ASN A 52 -10.52 6.13 -11.38
N ASN A 53 -9.30 5.88 -11.87
CA ASN A 53 -8.88 4.55 -12.29
C ASN A 53 -7.43 4.22 -11.92
N ILE A 54 -6.94 4.72 -10.77
CA ILE A 54 -5.62 4.35 -10.26
C ILE A 54 -5.70 2.91 -9.73
N ILE A 55 -5.04 1.99 -10.42
CA ILE A 55 -4.93 0.59 -10.00
C ILE A 55 -3.80 0.51 -8.97
N HIS A 56 -4.13 0.05 -7.77
CA HIS A 56 -3.18 -0.10 -6.67
C HIS A 56 -2.52 -1.48 -6.69
N ILE A 57 -1.20 -1.51 -6.49
CA ILE A 57 -0.39 -2.72 -6.31
C ILE A 57 0.63 -2.42 -5.21
N GLY A 58 0.93 -3.41 -4.38
CA GLY A 58 1.91 -3.28 -3.32
C GLY A 58 1.32 -2.86 -1.97
N PRO A 59 2.12 -2.23 -1.10
CA PRO A 59 1.72 -1.90 0.26
C PRO A 59 0.64 -0.82 0.30
N ILE A 60 -0.37 -0.99 1.16
CA ILE A 60 -1.42 -0.02 1.40
C ILE A 60 -1.09 0.81 2.64
N HIS A 61 -0.82 2.09 2.42
CA HIS A 61 -0.55 3.04 3.51
C HIS A 61 -1.80 3.84 3.86
N SER A 62 -2.03 4.07 5.15
CA SER A 62 -3.09 4.94 5.64
C SER A 62 -2.55 5.91 6.69
N PRO A 63 -2.95 7.19 6.66
CA PRO A 63 -2.69 8.13 7.74
C PRO A 63 -3.61 7.92 8.94
N VAL A 64 -4.67 7.12 8.78
CA VAL A 64 -5.63 6.81 9.84
C VAL A 64 -5.12 5.61 10.62
N ALA A 65 -5.06 5.77 11.95
CA ALA A 65 -4.66 4.68 12.83
C ALA A 65 -5.75 3.59 12.85
N GLY A 66 -5.30 2.34 12.97
CA GLY A 66 -6.18 1.18 13.01
C GLY A 66 -6.24 0.43 11.68
N ARG A 67 -6.98 -0.70 11.70
CA ARG A 67 -7.15 -1.62 10.57
C ARG A 67 -8.59 -1.58 10.05
N THR A 68 -9.15 -0.37 9.95
CA THR A 68 -10.52 -0.17 9.49
C THR A 68 -10.54 0.01 7.99
N ASP A 69 -11.42 -0.69 7.32
CA ASP A 69 -11.64 -0.58 5.87
C ASP A 69 -12.28 0.77 5.56
N HIS A 70 -11.52 1.68 4.97
CA HIS A 70 -11.97 3.04 4.65
C HIS A 70 -11.31 3.63 3.40
N LEU A 71 -10.44 2.85 2.73
CA LEU A 71 -9.70 3.28 1.54
C LEU A 71 -10.33 2.66 0.28
N PRO A 72 -11.23 3.38 -0.41
CA PRO A 72 -11.74 2.90 -1.70
C PRO A 72 -10.63 2.97 -2.74
N MET A 73 -10.39 1.87 -3.44
CA MET A 73 -9.38 1.76 -4.49
C MET A 73 -9.74 0.70 -5.53
N HIS A 74 -9.00 0.67 -6.63
CA HIS A 74 -9.09 -0.39 -7.62
C HIS A 74 -7.82 -1.23 -7.58
N VAL A 75 -7.95 -2.53 -7.67
CA VAL A 75 -6.84 -3.48 -7.80
C VAL A 75 -6.94 -4.22 -9.12
N PRO A 76 -5.83 -4.77 -9.66
CA PRO A 76 -5.89 -5.57 -10.87
C PRO A 76 -6.76 -6.80 -10.66
N ALA A 77 -7.55 -7.21 -11.66
CA ALA A 77 -8.24 -8.49 -11.61
C ALA A 77 -7.23 -9.62 -11.39
N GLY A 78 -7.53 -10.55 -10.49
CA GLY A 78 -6.62 -11.63 -10.13
C GLY A 78 -5.51 -11.26 -9.14
N ALA A 79 -5.48 -10.03 -8.61
CA ALA A 79 -4.63 -9.70 -7.48
C ALA A 79 -5.06 -10.44 -6.22
N TYR A 80 -4.13 -10.59 -5.27
CA TYR A 80 -4.42 -11.16 -3.95
C TYR A 80 -4.13 -10.11 -2.86
N VAL A 81 -5.05 -9.89 -1.93
CA VAL A 81 -4.85 -8.97 -0.82
C VAL A 81 -4.41 -9.76 0.41
N ILE A 82 -3.20 -9.48 0.90
CA ILE A 82 -2.72 -10.03 2.17
C ILE A 82 -3.22 -9.11 3.28
N PRO A 83 -3.98 -9.63 4.26
CA PRO A 83 -4.54 -8.80 5.33
C PRO A 83 -3.46 -8.22 6.24
N ALA A 84 -3.76 -7.07 6.84
CA ALA A 84 -2.82 -6.29 7.65
C ALA A 84 -2.22 -7.06 8.84
N GLU A 85 -2.99 -8.01 9.41
CA GLU A 85 -2.49 -8.86 10.50
C GLU A 85 -1.38 -9.78 10.05
N GLU A 86 -1.55 -10.42 8.90
CA GLU A 86 -0.56 -11.32 8.32
C GLU A 86 0.67 -10.56 7.87
N VAL A 87 0.49 -9.36 7.29
CA VAL A 87 1.61 -8.46 6.95
C VAL A 87 2.43 -8.12 8.20
N ALA A 88 1.77 -7.69 9.27
CA ALA A 88 2.45 -7.39 10.53
C ALA A 88 3.12 -8.63 11.14
N TYR A 89 2.48 -9.81 11.06
CA TYR A 89 3.04 -11.05 11.55
C TYR A 89 4.29 -11.49 10.77
N ILE A 90 4.29 -11.33 9.43
CA ILE A 90 5.48 -11.58 8.57
C ILE A 90 6.64 -10.67 8.98
N GLY A 91 6.35 -9.43 9.37
CA GLY A 91 7.32 -8.45 9.86
C GLY A 91 7.59 -8.49 11.37
N GLU A 92 7.26 -9.60 12.05
CA GLU A 92 7.47 -9.76 13.50
C GLU A 92 6.84 -8.64 14.35
N GLY A 93 5.65 -8.20 13.95
CA GLY A 93 4.92 -7.10 14.56
C GLY A 93 5.14 -5.73 13.91
N ASN A 94 6.06 -5.63 12.95
CA ASN A 94 6.36 -4.40 12.22
C ASN A 94 5.82 -4.46 10.79
N THR A 95 4.77 -3.69 10.50
CA THR A 95 4.12 -3.66 9.19
C THR A 95 5.08 -3.26 8.06
N LEU A 96 6.00 -2.31 8.30
CA LEU A 96 6.98 -1.90 7.27
C LEU A 96 8.01 -2.99 6.97
N ALA A 97 8.41 -3.76 7.98
CA ALA A 97 9.26 -4.94 7.78
C ALA A 97 8.50 -6.02 7.00
N GLY A 98 7.22 -6.22 7.31
CA GLY A 98 6.34 -7.12 6.57
C GLY A 98 6.22 -6.73 5.10
N PHE A 99 6.01 -5.45 4.79
CA PHE A 99 5.99 -4.96 3.40
C PHE A 99 7.28 -5.30 2.65
N LYS A 100 8.44 -5.04 3.24
CA LYS A 100 9.74 -5.34 2.62
C LYS A 100 9.93 -6.83 2.36
N ALA A 101 9.52 -7.68 3.30
CA ALA A 101 9.61 -9.13 3.14
C ALA A 101 8.70 -9.63 2.01
N ILE A 102 7.48 -9.06 1.91
CA ILE A 102 6.53 -9.40 0.84
C ILE A 102 7.02 -8.88 -0.51
N ASP A 103 7.58 -7.65 -0.59
CA ASP A 103 8.16 -7.11 -1.83
C ASP A 103 9.22 -8.04 -2.40
N ALA A 104 10.17 -8.49 -1.57
CA ALA A 104 11.24 -9.40 -1.99
C ALA A 104 10.69 -10.75 -2.50
N TRP A 105 9.63 -11.24 -1.86
CA TRP A 105 8.96 -12.46 -2.26
C TRP A 105 8.17 -12.28 -3.56
N VAL A 106 7.43 -11.19 -3.72
CA VAL A 106 6.65 -10.85 -4.92
C VAL A 106 7.56 -10.73 -6.15
N GLU A 107 8.74 -10.11 -6.01
CA GLU A 107 9.72 -10.03 -7.10
C GLU A 107 10.28 -11.40 -7.49
N LYS A 108 10.50 -12.29 -6.51
CA LYS A 108 10.98 -13.65 -6.77
C LYS A 108 10.01 -14.48 -7.61
N TYR A 109 8.71 -14.31 -7.39
CA TYR A 109 7.65 -15.08 -8.08
C TYR A 109 6.99 -14.31 -9.22
N HIS A 110 7.51 -13.13 -9.57
CA HIS A 110 6.98 -12.37 -10.69
C HIS A 110 7.16 -13.11 -12.00
N ASP A 111 6.05 -13.41 -12.68
CA ASP A 111 6.05 -13.94 -14.04
C ASP A 111 5.99 -12.76 -15.05
N PRO A 112 7.07 -12.47 -15.77
CA PRO A 112 7.10 -11.36 -16.73
C PRO A 112 6.26 -11.62 -17.98
N HIS A 113 5.88 -12.88 -18.23
CA HIS A 113 5.06 -13.26 -19.40
C HIS A 113 3.56 -13.25 -19.08
N PHE A 114 3.19 -13.10 -17.80
CA PHE A 114 1.79 -13.03 -17.41
C PHE A 114 1.17 -11.71 -17.86
N THR A 115 0.14 -11.80 -18.71
CA THR A 115 -0.67 -10.66 -19.14
C THR A 115 -2.03 -10.74 -18.48
N ASN A 116 -2.34 -9.79 -17.60
CA ASN A 116 -3.66 -9.67 -17.02
C ASN A 116 -4.56 -8.85 -17.97
N VAL A 117 -5.62 -9.45 -18.43
CA VAL A 117 -6.60 -8.84 -19.35
C VAL A 117 -7.93 -8.51 -18.66
N GLY A 118 -8.01 -8.68 -17.35
CA GLY A 118 -9.24 -8.42 -16.59
C GLY A 118 -9.44 -6.95 -16.25
N GLU A 119 -10.70 -6.53 -16.12
CA GLU A 119 -11.08 -5.21 -15.65
C GLU A 119 -10.65 -5.01 -14.18
N PRO A 120 -10.21 -3.79 -13.81
CA PRO A 120 -9.89 -3.48 -12.42
C PRO A 120 -11.07 -3.72 -11.48
N VAL A 121 -10.82 -4.29 -10.31
CA VAL A 121 -11.83 -4.63 -9.32
C VAL A 121 -11.86 -3.54 -8.24
N PRO A 122 -13.02 -2.91 -7.96
CA PRO A 122 -13.15 -1.98 -6.86
C PRO A 122 -13.16 -2.74 -5.52
N ILE A 123 -12.38 -2.27 -4.56
CA ILE A 123 -12.32 -2.79 -3.19
C ILE A 123 -12.35 -1.64 -2.18
N VAL A 124 -12.66 -1.97 -0.94
CA VAL A 124 -12.40 -1.09 0.22
C VAL A 124 -11.36 -1.78 1.08
N ALA A 125 -10.25 -1.12 1.30
CA ALA A 125 -9.10 -1.69 1.96
C ALA A 125 -8.75 -0.95 3.27
N ALA A 126 -7.95 -1.61 4.10
CA ALA A 126 -7.38 -1.03 5.32
C ALA A 126 -5.89 -0.67 5.12
N GLY A 127 -5.42 0.28 5.93
CA GLY A 127 -3.98 0.52 6.02
C GLY A 127 -3.25 -0.69 6.62
N GLY A 128 -2.10 -1.02 6.06
CA GLY A 128 -1.30 -2.16 6.47
C GLY A 128 -1.51 -3.43 5.64
N GLU A 129 -2.50 -3.47 4.76
CA GLU A 129 -2.68 -4.55 3.79
C GLU A 129 -1.68 -4.45 2.63
N TYR A 130 -1.52 -5.54 1.90
CA TYR A 130 -0.63 -5.61 0.74
C TYR A 130 -1.33 -6.25 -0.45
N VAL A 131 -1.33 -5.55 -1.59
CA VAL A 131 -1.87 -6.06 -2.85
C VAL A 131 -0.79 -6.76 -3.65
N VAL A 132 -0.83 -8.08 -3.72
CA VAL A 132 0.06 -8.90 -4.54
C VAL A 132 -0.41 -8.83 -6.00
N ARG A 133 0.51 -8.47 -6.90
CA ARG A 133 0.22 -8.37 -8.34
C ARG A 133 -0.17 -9.72 -8.94
N PRO A 134 -1.09 -9.77 -9.92
CA PRO A 134 -1.53 -11.02 -10.55
C PRO A 134 -0.39 -11.85 -11.16
N SER A 135 0.64 -11.19 -11.71
CA SER A 135 1.81 -11.88 -12.25
C SER A 135 2.61 -12.66 -11.20
N ALA A 136 2.68 -12.18 -9.95
CA ALA A 136 3.32 -12.91 -8.87
C ALA A 136 2.40 -14.04 -8.34
N VAL A 137 1.09 -13.82 -8.34
CA VAL A 137 0.11 -14.86 -7.99
C VAL A 137 0.17 -16.01 -9.00
N ALA A 138 0.19 -15.68 -10.30
CA ALA A 138 0.33 -16.68 -11.37
C ALA A 138 1.67 -17.42 -11.30
N GLY A 139 2.78 -16.67 -11.12
CA GLY A 139 4.11 -17.26 -11.00
C GLY A 139 4.24 -18.24 -9.82
N LEU A 140 3.57 -17.95 -8.70
CA LEU A 140 3.47 -18.88 -7.58
C LEU A 140 2.70 -20.16 -7.93
N GLY A 141 1.73 -20.04 -8.85
CA GLY A 141 0.92 -21.14 -9.35
C GLY A 141 1.48 -21.86 -10.59
N ASP A 142 2.75 -21.61 -10.97
CA ASP A 142 3.35 -22.11 -12.22
C ASP A 142 2.57 -21.65 -13.48
N GLY A 143 2.15 -20.39 -13.51
CA GLY A 143 1.35 -19.79 -14.56
C GLY A 143 -0.16 -19.88 -14.36
N ASP A 144 -0.65 -20.63 -13.36
CA ASP A 144 -2.07 -20.78 -13.05
C ASP A 144 -2.46 -19.86 -11.89
N LEU A 145 -3.26 -18.83 -12.22
CA LEU A 145 -3.74 -17.83 -11.28
C LEU A 145 -4.58 -18.46 -10.14
N ALA A 146 -5.47 -19.40 -10.47
CA ALA A 146 -6.33 -20.05 -9.48
C ALA A 146 -5.53 -20.95 -8.53
N LYS A 147 -4.49 -21.61 -9.03
CA LYS A 147 -3.54 -22.37 -8.20
C LYS A 147 -2.76 -21.42 -7.28
N GLY A 148 -2.30 -20.28 -7.80
CA GLY A 148 -1.62 -19.27 -7.01
C GLY A 148 -2.47 -18.73 -5.87
N HIS A 149 -3.74 -18.41 -6.12
CA HIS A 149 -4.70 -18.00 -5.09
C HIS A 149 -4.84 -19.06 -3.99
N ARG A 150 -5.04 -20.34 -4.37
CA ARG A 150 -5.13 -21.43 -3.38
C ARG A 150 -3.88 -21.57 -2.52
N ILE A 151 -2.69 -21.38 -3.11
CA ILE A 151 -1.42 -21.42 -2.36
C ILE A 151 -1.36 -20.27 -1.35
N LEU A 152 -1.75 -19.07 -1.74
CA LEU A 152 -1.79 -17.90 -0.86
C LEU A 152 -2.82 -18.04 0.25
N ASP A 153 -4.00 -18.57 -0.04
CA ASP A 153 -5.01 -18.85 0.98
C ASP A 153 -4.48 -19.84 2.03
N GLN A 154 -3.84 -20.92 1.60
CA GLN A 154 -3.23 -21.88 2.50
C GLN A 154 -2.12 -21.26 3.35
N TYR A 155 -1.32 -20.39 2.75
CA TYR A 155 -0.25 -19.67 3.44
C TYR A 155 -0.81 -18.73 4.52
N VAL A 156 -1.79 -17.89 4.18
CA VAL A 156 -2.47 -17.00 5.12
C VAL A 156 -3.13 -17.77 6.27
N MET A 157 -3.85 -18.85 5.95
CA MET A 157 -4.43 -19.72 6.99
C MET A 157 -3.39 -20.36 7.90
N LYS A 158 -2.23 -20.74 7.37
CA LYS A 158 -1.12 -21.28 8.17
C LYS A 158 -0.54 -20.20 9.11
N LEU A 159 -0.37 -18.99 8.61
CA LEU A 159 0.08 -17.85 9.43
C LEU A 159 -0.90 -17.57 10.57
N ARG A 160 -2.21 -17.49 10.29
CA ARG A 160 -3.26 -17.31 11.31
C ARG A 160 -3.22 -18.36 12.39
N LYS A 161 -3.16 -19.64 12.00
CA LYS A 161 -3.05 -20.75 12.96
C LYS A 161 -1.81 -20.63 13.85
N LYS A 162 -0.67 -20.22 13.27
CA LYS A 162 0.57 -20.01 14.02
C LYS A 162 0.46 -18.82 14.97
N HIS A 163 -0.13 -17.71 14.52
CA HIS A 163 -0.36 -16.53 15.32
C HIS A 163 -1.28 -16.82 16.52
N ILE A 164 -2.42 -17.47 16.30
CA ILE A 164 -3.34 -17.89 17.36
C ILE A 164 -2.63 -18.76 18.41
N LYS A 165 -1.84 -19.75 17.98
CA LYS A 165 -1.06 -20.59 18.90
C LYS A 165 -0.03 -19.79 19.71
N THR A 166 0.56 -18.74 19.14
CA THR A 166 1.49 -17.85 19.84
C THR A 166 0.75 -17.04 20.90
N LEU A 167 -0.40 -16.46 20.55
CA LEU A 167 -1.22 -15.69 21.47
C LEU A 167 -1.74 -16.53 22.64
N GLN A 168 -2.14 -17.77 22.39
CA GLN A 168 -2.60 -18.71 23.44
C GLN A 168 -1.52 -19.08 24.46
N LYS A 169 -0.23 -18.93 24.09
CA LYS A 169 0.90 -19.20 24.99
C LYS A 169 1.32 -18.01 25.83
N LEU A 170 0.77 -16.82 25.56
CA LEU A 170 1.09 -15.63 26.35
C LEU A 170 0.54 -15.79 27.77
N PRO A 171 1.32 -15.40 28.80
CA PRO A 171 0.83 -15.39 30.17
C PRO A 171 -0.38 -14.44 30.27
N GLY A 172 -1.37 -14.83 31.04
CA GLY A 172 -2.50 -13.98 31.34
C GLY A 172 -2.07 -12.70 32.07
N PRO A 173 -2.93 -11.65 32.08
CA PRO A 173 -2.63 -10.43 32.82
C PRO A 173 -2.39 -10.78 34.30
N LYS A 174 -1.31 -10.23 34.87
CA LYS A 174 -1.11 -10.33 36.33
C LYS A 174 -2.31 -9.69 37.03
N LYS A 175 -2.94 -10.44 37.88
CA LYS A 175 -3.93 -9.86 38.82
C LYS A 175 -3.13 -9.13 39.90
N ASP A 176 -3.30 -7.82 40.00
CA ASP A 176 -2.85 -7.01 41.12
C ASP A 176 -3.67 -7.35 42.38
#